data_29abdb4902b81d5cfe53a77ea731ac5e
#
_entry.id   29abdb4902b81d5cfe53a77ea731ac5e
#
_cell.length_a   1.000
_cell.length_b   1.000
_cell.length_c   1.000
_cell.angle_alpha   90.00
_cell.angle_beta   90.00
_cell.angle_gamma   90.00
#
_symmetry.space_group_name_H-M   'P 1'
#
loop_
_entity.id
_entity.type
_entity.pdbx_description
1 polymer ?
#
loop_
_entity_poly.entity_id
_entity_poly.type
_entity_poly.pdbx_seq_one_letter_code
_entity_poly.pdbx_strand_id
1 'polypeptide(L)'
;MDCLGLISLTVLATLSGQALAQQALPQHEPAGTNINDHGQFQEVFGCWEGPDGHLEGGPFLVPADPQALEIREAVEHANRGIPDNRVDMVIVGDGYTADEMDIFHADATNIAESFFRYEPFKSYKPYFKFTQVEVVSNESGVDNDPTQGISRDTALDMGYWCGGTERALCVDVAKAYAAAAAAPHIDQVIAISNSSKYGGVGYPSNNLGTSAGHNSAAVEIVIHEMGHSLGDLADEYTYGGPTTYTGAELGPVDVSILSRQEQLDQERKWWRWMDASFSEFDGPVSTYEGGNYSEFGVFRPSNNSMMRSLSRPFNVVSAERLLRMIYREVDPIDDGTPDGSVVEPDEVLWVMPMQPLNHDLQVLWYLDDEVILSAVQETELDLSTLSLSSGEHTIKVEVVDPTPWVRAEVIRRGFMREVRTYTVNACSSEADLNQDGNLDFFDVSAFLTAYNAQEPLADMNNDGAYSFFDVSAFLVMFSEGGCP
;
A
#
# COMPACT_ATOMS: atom_id res chain seq x y z
N MET A 1 -2.03 -15.32 52.16
CA MET A 1 -3.27 -14.71 52.61
C MET A 1 -3.59 -13.64 51.58
N ASP A 2 -4.14 -14.10 50.56
CA ASP A 2 -5.56 -14.06 50.10
C ASP A 2 -6.04 -12.65 49.79
N CYS A 3 -6.29 -12.38 48.52
CA CYS A 3 -7.62 -12.32 47.91
C CYS A 3 -7.55 -12.12 46.41
N LEU A 4 -7.96 -13.15 45.71
CA LEU A 4 -8.48 -13.08 44.33
C LEU A 4 -9.81 -12.32 44.31
N GLY A 5 -9.96 -11.43 43.33
CA GLY A 5 -11.22 -10.79 42.96
C GLY A 5 -11.49 -10.92 41.47
N LEU A 6 -12.20 -12.00 41.07
CA LEU A 6 -12.81 -12.12 39.76
C LEU A 6 -13.93 -11.09 39.63
N ILE A 7 -13.89 -10.26 38.62
CA ILE A 7 -15.07 -9.52 38.14
C ILE A 7 -15.42 -10.05 36.76
N SER A 8 -16.47 -10.84 36.72
CA SER A 8 -17.21 -11.23 35.50
C SER A 8 -18.11 -10.06 35.08
N LEU A 9 -17.88 -9.50 33.90
CA LEU A 9 -18.81 -8.57 33.29
C LEU A 9 -19.47 -9.25 32.10
N THR A 10 -20.70 -9.71 32.33
CA THR A 10 -21.61 -10.20 31.28
C THR A 10 -22.25 -8.97 30.64
N VAL A 11 -21.94 -8.66 29.39
CA VAL A 11 -22.67 -7.66 28.61
C VAL A 11 -23.61 -8.42 27.68
N LEU A 12 -24.90 -8.38 27.99
CA LEU A 12 -25.97 -8.76 27.06
C LEU A 12 -26.09 -7.63 26.01
N ALA A 13 -25.71 -7.90 24.78
CA ALA A 13 -26.05 -7.05 23.65
C ALA A 13 -27.34 -7.55 23.01
N THR A 14 -28.41 -6.77 23.15
CA THR A 14 -29.65 -6.97 22.38
C THR A 14 -29.42 -6.50 20.94
N LEU A 15 -29.43 -7.43 20.03
CA LEU A 15 -29.43 -7.18 18.58
C LEU A 15 -30.81 -6.63 18.17
N SER A 16 -30.90 -5.32 17.94
CA SER A 16 -31.95 -4.73 17.11
C SER A 16 -31.42 -4.65 15.67
N GLY A 17 -31.98 -5.47 14.79
CA GLY A 17 -31.67 -5.44 13.37
C GLY A 17 -32.04 -4.10 12.74
N GLN A 18 -31.04 -3.30 12.42
CA GLN A 18 -31.13 -2.24 11.42
C GLN A 18 -30.17 -2.62 10.32
N ALA A 19 -30.71 -2.85 9.12
CA ALA A 19 -29.94 -2.99 7.89
C ALA A 19 -29.08 -1.73 7.75
N LEU A 20 -27.78 -1.85 7.94
CA LEU A 20 -26.80 -0.87 7.54
C LEU A 20 -26.84 -0.81 6.01
N ALA A 21 -27.47 0.24 5.48
CA ALA A 21 -27.30 0.63 4.11
C ALA A 21 -25.78 0.69 3.84
N GLN A 22 -25.31 -0.10 2.90
CA GLN A 22 -23.97 0.07 2.33
C GLN A 22 -23.87 1.53 1.85
N GLN A 23 -23.25 2.38 2.65
CA GLN A 23 -22.74 3.63 2.15
C GLN A 23 -21.62 3.22 1.17
N ALA A 24 -21.88 3.44 -0.10
CA ALA A 24 -20.84 3.40 -1.11
C ALA A 24 -19.66 4.22 -0.57
N LEU A 25 -18.49 3.59 -0.53
CA LEU A 25 -17.24 4.29 -0.25
C LEU A 25 -17.21 5.53 -1.15
N PRO A 26 -16.88 6.71 -0.65
CA PRO A 26 -16.76 7.88 -1.50
C PRO A 26 -15.78 7.53 -2.60
N GLN A 27 -16.26 7.54 -3.83
CA GLN A 27 -15.41 7.46 -5.00
C GLN A 27 -14.39 8.57 -4.85
N HIS A 28 -13.13 8.22 -4.97
CA HIS A 28 -11.99 9.09 -4.87
C HIS A 28 -12.19 10.28 -5.82
N GLU A 29 -12.38 11.48 -5.24
CA GLU A 29 -12.02 12.67 -5.99
C GLU A 29 -10.48 12.61 -6.15
N PRO A 30 -9.95 12.72 -7.36
CA PRO A 30 -8.52 12.87 -7.56
C PRO A 30 -8.05 14.02 -6.69
N ALA A 31 -6.88 13.87 -6.06
CA ALA A 31 -6.23 14.92 -5.29
C ALA A 31 -6.41 16.22 -6.08
N GLY A 32 -7.10 17.19 -5.46
CA GLY A 32 -7.66 18.31 -6.21
C GLY A 32 -6.58 18.93 -7.08
N THR A 33 -6.75 18.82 -8.37
CA THR A 33 -5.90 19.50 -9.34
C THR A 33 -6.02 20.97 -9.04
N ASN A 34 -5.01 21.57 -8.44
CA ASN A 34 -4.85 23.01 -8.35
C ASN A 34 -4.55 23.57 -9.76
N ILE A 35 -5.46 23.31 -10.68
CA ILE A 35 -5.47 23.98 -11.97
C ILE A 35 -6.14 25.33 -11.67
N ASN A 36 -5.41 26.42 -11.85
CA ASN A 36 -6.04 27.73 -11.76
C ASN A 36 -7.16 27.85 -12.81
N ASP A 37 -8.08 28.79 -12.64
CA ASP A 37 -9.31 28.96 -13.43
C ASP A 37 -9.13 29.03 -14.97
N HIS A 38 -7.92 28.86 -15.49
CA HIS A 38 -7.59 28.95 -16.91
C HIS A 38 -6.94 27.69 -17.50
N GLY A 39 -6.66 26.62 -16.69
CA GLY A 39 -6.11 25.35 -17.18
C GLY A 39 -4.70 25.46 -17.82
N GLN A 40 -4.01 26.57 -17.63
CA GLN A 40 -2.72 26.84 -18.29
C GLN A 40 -1.48 26.59 -17.41
N PHE A 41 -1.67 26.46 -16.12
CA PHE A 41 -0.58 26.27 -15.17
C PHE A 41 -0.93 25.23 -14.11
N GLN A 42 0.05 24.45 -13.69
CA GLN A 42 -0.03 23.54 -12.54
C GLN A 42 0.92 24.00 -11.46
N GLU A 43 0.54 23.75 -10.22
CA GLU A 43 1.41 23.97 -9.07
C GLU A 43 2.35 22.78 -8.91
N VAL A 44 3.63 23.08 -8.78
CA VAL A 44 4.68 22.11 -8.50
C VAL A 44 5.45 22.56 -7.27
N PHE A 45 6.07 21.63 -6.58
CA PHE A 45 6.83 21.91 -5.38
C PHE A 45 8.31 21.73 -5.67
N GLY A 46 9.12 22.67 -5.27
CA GLY A 46 10.56 22.56 -5.35
C GLY A 46 11.18 22.92 -4.02
N CYS A 47 12.11 22.10 -3.57
CA CYS A 47 12.86 22.35 -2.35
C CYS A 47 14.36 22.40 -2.61
N TRP A 48 15.10 23.19 -1.81
CA TRP A 48 16.56 23.26 -1.80
C TRP A 48 17.07 23.56 -0.40
N GLU A 49 18.27 23.11 -0.13
CA GLU A 49 18.93 23.41 1.14
C GLU A 49 19.47 24.82 1.15
N GLY A 50 19.03 25.64 2.10
CA GLY A 50 19.55 26.96 2.36
C GLY A 50 20.95 26.93 2.98
N PRO A 51 21.62 28.08 3.09
CA PRO A 51 23.00 28.19 3.65
C PRO A 51 23.09 27.69 5.11
N ASP A 52 22.01 27.64 5.83
CA ASP A 52 21.90 27.20 7.22
C ASP A 52 21.49 25.71 7.37
N GLY A 53 21.38 24.97 6.25
CA GLY A 53 21.00 23.56 6.22
C GLY A 53 19.49 23.31 6.36
N HIS A 54 18.67 24.36 6.35
CA HIS A 54 17.21 24.22 6.28
C HIS A 54 16.74 24.18 4.84
N LEU A 55 15.64 23.45 4.59
CA LEU A 55 15.01 23.49 3.28
C LEU A 55 14.36 24.86 3.05
N GLU A 56 14.61 25.38 1.86
CA GLU A 56 13.94 26.52 1.29
C GLU A 56 13.30 26.07 -0.01
N GLY A 57 12.21 26.68 -0.42
CA GLY A 57 11.54 26.33 -1.65
C GLY A 57 10.06 26.67 -1.57
N GLY A 58 9.23 26.03 -2.37
CA GLY A 58 7.81 26.22 -2.27
C GLY A 58 7.03 25.92 -3.55
N PRO A 59 5.71 26.11 -3.51
CA PRO A 59 4.92 26.00 -4.70
C PRO A 59 5.26 27.11 -5.68
N PHE A 60 5.39 26.74 -6.94
CA PHE A 60 5.46 27.68 -8.05
C PHE A 60 4.66 27.14 -9.23
N LEU A 61 4.21 28.02 -10.10
CA LEU A 61 3.40 27.66 -11.24
C LEU A 61 4.29 27.35 -12.43
N VAL A 62 4.10 26.18 -13.02
CA VAL A 62 4.66 25.82 -14.33
C VAL A 62 3.53 25.68 -15.34
N PRO A 63 3.81 25.83 -16.64
CA PRO A 63 2.82 25.55 -17.66
C PRO A 63 2.26 24.12 -17.46
N ALA A 64 0.95 24.01 -17.38
CA ALA A 64 0.31 22.71 -17.37
C ALA A 64 0.29 22.15 -18.79
N ASP A 65 0.70 20.91 -18.96
CA ASP A 65 0.52 20.22 -20.23
C ASP A 65 -0.77 19.39 -20.15
N PRO A 66 -1.85 19.80 -20.86
CA PRO A 66 -3.08 19.03 -20.88
C PRO A 66 -2.91 17.61 -21.42
N GLN A 67 -1.90 17.39 -22.28
CA GLN A 67 -1.62 16.06 -22.84
C GLN A 67 -0.93 15.14 -21.82
N ALA A 68 -0.21 15.68 -20.86
CA ALA A 68 0.47 14.89 -19.84
C ALA A 68 -0.51 14.05 -19.02
N LEU A 69 -1.66 14.61 -18.64
CA LEU A 69 -2.70 13.88 -17.91
C LEU A 69 -3.34 12.78 -18.78
N GLU A 70 -3.66 13.11 -20.05
CA GLU A 70 -4.21 12.13 -21.00
C GLU A 70 -3.22 11.00 -21.30
N ILE A 71 -1.94 11.31 -21.46
CA ILE A 71 -0.87 10.32 -21.69
C ILE A 71 -0.70 9.45 -20.45
N ARG A 72 -0.65 10.03 -19.25
CA ARG A 72 -0.59 9.30 -17.99
C ARG A 72 -1.76 8.32 -17.87
N GLU A 73 -3.00 8.78 -18.01
CA GLU A 73 -4.19 7.94 -17.95
C GLU A 73 -4.16 6.84 -19.00
N ALA A 74 -3.74 7.16 -20.24
CA ALA A 74 -3.63 6.19 -21.33
C ALA A 74 -2.55 5.12 -21.02
N VAL A 75 -1.42 5.52 -20.45
CA VAL A 75 -0.32 4.60 -20.07
C VAL A 75 -0.73 3.72 -18.90
N GLU A 76 -1.33 4.30 -17.87
CA GLU A 76 -1.89 3.56 -16.73
C GLU A 76 -2.96 2.56 -17.19
N HIS A 77 -3.78 2.92 -18.18
CA HIS A 77 -4.78 2.01 -18.76
C HIS A 77 -4.18 0.92 -19.67
N ALA A 78 -3.16 1.25 -20.46
CA ALA A 78 -2.52 0.31 -21.38
C ALA A 78 -1.69 -0.76 -20.64
N ASN A 79 -1.12 -0.39 -19.51
CA ASN A 79 -0.24 -1.24 -18.68
C ASN A 79 -1.00 -2.05 -17.63
N ARG A 80 -2.33 -2.09 -17.67
CA ARG A 80 -3.15 -2.97 -16.82
C ARG A 80 -3.05 -4.44 -17.28
N GLY A 81 -1.82 -4.97 -17.32
CA GLY A 81 -1.57 -6.39 -17.16
C GLY A 81 -1.99 -6.83 -15.77
N ILE A 82 -1.76 -8.09 -15.41
CA ILE A 82 -1.93 -8.51 -14.01
C ILE A 82 -0.89 -7.73 -13.21
N PRO A 83 -1.29 -6.82 -12.30
CA PRO A 83 -0.35 -6.10 -11.45
C PRO A 83 0.48 -7.12 -10.66
N ASP A 84 1.75 -6.86 -10.47
CA ASP A 84 2.59 -7.73 -9.65
C ASP A 84 2.48 -7.41 -8.15
N ASN A 85 1.40 -6.75 -7.75
CA ASN A 85 1.09 -6.35 -6.36
C ASN A 85 2.23 -5.56 -5.71
N ARG A 86 2.78 -4.58 -6.42
CA ARG A 86 3.86 -3.68 -5.97
C ARG A 86 3.55 -2.24 -6.34
N VAL A 87 4.18 -1.31 -5.62
CA VAL A 87 4.28 0.08 -6.06
C VAL A 87 5.38 0.15 -7.12
N ASP A 88 5.00 0.38 -8.37
CA ASP A 88 5.91 0.43 -9.51
C ASP A 88 6.54 1.82 -9.67
N MET A 89 7.83 1.93 -9.34
CA MET A 89 8.65 3.12 -9.42
C MET A 89 9.47 3.10 -10.70
N VAL A 90 9.24 4.02 -11.63
CA VAL A 90 9.96 4.06 -12.90
C VAL A 90 10.96 5.21 -12.91
N ILE A 91 12.24 4.89 -13.11
CA ILE A 91 13.30 5.88 -13.22
C ILE A 91 13.63 6.10 -14.72
N VAL A 92 13.51 7.35 -15.16
CA VAL A 92 13.89 7.79 -16.50
C VAL A 92 15.02 8.82 -16.42
N GLY A 93 15.91 8.83 -17.40
CA GLY A 93 17.06 9.73 -17.43
C GLY A 93 16.95 10.82 -18.50
N ASP A 94 17.47 12.03 -18.24
CA ASP A 94 17.60 13.08 -19.24
C ASP A 94 19.00 13.67 -19.28
N GLY A 95 19.45 14.03 -20.47
CA GLY A 95 20.80 14.56 -20.69
C GLY A 95 21.89 13.50 -20.62
N TYR A 96 21.55 12.21 -20.61
CA TYR A 96 22.51 11.11 -20.78
C TYR A 96 22.58 10.73 -22.26
N THR A 97 23.76 10.84 -22.85
CA THR A 97 24.02 10.37 -24.21
C THR A 97 24.19 8.86 -24.25
N ALA A 98 24.23 8.26 -25.45
CA ALA A 98 24.43 6.81 -25.60
C ALA A 98 25.73 6.31 -24.91
N ASP A 99 26.78 7.14 -24.89
CA ASP A 99 28.06 6.79 -24.25
C ASP A 99 28.01 6.98 -22.71
N GLU A 100 26.95 7.56 -22.17
CA GLU A 100 26.77 7.85 -20.75
C GLU A 100 25.71 6.99 -20.06
N MET A 101 25.17 5.94 -20.75
CA MET A 101 24.16 5.06 -20.14
C MET A 101 24.67 4.31 -18.91
N ASP A 102 25.96 3.97 -18.85
CA ASP A 102 26.54 3.39 -17.63
C ASP A 102 26.44 4.35 -16.42
N ILE A 103 26.53 5.65 -16.68
CA ILE A 103 26.38 6.69 -15.65
C ILE A 103 24.90 6.76 -15.19
N PHE A 104 23.96 6.78 -16.15
CA PHE A 104 22.54 6.71 -15.84
C PHE A 104 22.21 5.51 -14.95
N HIS A 105 22.69 4.32 -15.31
CA HIS A 105 22.45 3.12 -14.53
C HIS A 105 23.02 3.20 -13.11
N ALA A 106 24.21 3.80 -12.97
CA ALA A 106 24.82 4.00 -11.65
C ALA A 106 23.98 4.95 -10.78
N ASP A 107 23.52 6.06 -11.34
CA ASP A 107 22.66 7.03 -10.64
C ASP A 107 21.30 6.44 -10.26
N ALA A 108 20.63 5.80 -11.22
CA ALA A 108 19.34 5.17 -11.01
C ALA A 108 19.42 4.04 -9.98
N THR A 109 20.48 3.23 -10.01
CA THR A 109 20.73 2.17 -9.03
C THR A 109 20.96 2.75 -7.64
N ASN A 110 21.77 3.82 -7.53
CA ASN A 110 22.00 4.49 -6.24
C ASN A 110 20.69 5.02 -5.64
N ILE A 111 19.82 5.60 -6.46
CA ILE A 111 18.50 6.07 -6.02
C ILE A 111 17.65 4.88 -5.56
N ALA A 112 17.50 3.85 -6.38
CA ALA A 112 16.65 2.69 -6.08
C ALA A 112 17.09 1.95 -4.81
N GLU A 113 18.40 1.72 -4.62
CA GLU A 113 18.92 1.04 -3.43
C GLU A 113 18.85 1.91 -2.17
N SER A 114 19.11 3.21 -2.31
CA SER A 114 19.19 4.14 -1.19
C SER A 114 17.84 4.74 -0.80
N PHE A 115 16.79 4.58 -1.59
CA PHE A 115 15.43 5.04 -1.30
C PHE A 115 14.91 4.51 0.04
N PHE A 116 15.31 3.31 0.41
CA PHE A 116 14.88 2.60 1.61
C PHE A 116 15.67 2.96 2.87
N ARG A 117 16.21 4.18 2.96
CA ARG A 117 16.98 4.63 4.16
C ARG A 117 16.11 4.91 5.36
N TYR A 118 14.88 5.38 5.15
CA TYR A 118 13.98 5.87 6.20
C TYR A 118 12.68 5.08 6.23
N GLU A 119 12.10 4.98 7.44
CA GLU A 119 10.76 4.44 7.60
C GLU A 119 9.70 5.43 7.04
N PRO A 120 8.59 4.95 6.47
CA PRO A 120 8.18 3.54 6.40
C PRO A 120 8.81 2.76 5.23
N PHE A 121 9.44 3.42 4.27
CA PHE A 121 9.99 2.77 3.06
C PHE A 121 10.97 1.65 3.37
N LYS A 122 11.78 1.80 4.43
CA LYS A 122 12.78 0.80 4.82
C LYS A 122 12.13 -0.55 5.16
N SER A 123 11.13 -0.56 6.01
CA SER A 123 10.43 -1.79 6.42
C SER A 123 9.53 -2.33 5.33
N TYR A 124 8.96 -1.46 4.51
CA TYR A 124 8.08 -1.84 3.41
C TYR A 124 8.81 -1.98 2.05
N LYS A 125 10.13 -2.14 2.07
CA LYS A 125 10.93 -2.34 0.86
C LYS A 125 10.38 -3.44 -0.09
N PRO A 126 9.88 -4.60 0.38
CA PRO A 126 9.32 -5.62 -0.49
C PRO A 126 8.07 -5.18 -1.27
N TYR A 127 7.44 -4.08 -0.88
CA TYR A 127 6.24 -3.53 -1.50
C TYR A 127 6.54 -2.67 -2.74
N PHE A 128 7.81 -2.47 -3.06
CA PHE A 128 8.24 -1.60 -4.15
C PHE A 128 9.02 -2.37 -5.21
N LYS A 129 8.83 -1.95 -6.46
CA LYS A 129 9.60 -2.40 -7.60
C LYS A 129 10.12 -1.21 -8.37
N PHE A 130 11.43 -1.19 -8.61
CA PHE A 130 12.08 -0.14 -9.39
C PHE A 130 12.41 -0.66 -10.79
N THR A 131 11.98 0.09 -11.81
CA THR A 131 12.31 -0.17 -13.22
C THR A 131 13.08 1.02 -13.77
N GLN A 132 14.25 0.77 -14.34
CA GLN A 132 15.06 1.76 -15.04
C GLN A 132 14.74 1.72 -16.52
N VAL A 133 14.43 2.87 -17.11
CA VAL A 133 14.17 2.99 -18.54
C VAL A 133 15.23 3.88 -19.17
N GLU A 134 16.00 3.32 -20.08
CA GLU A 134 17.02 4.04 -20.83
C GLU A 134 16.39 5.04 -21.80
N VAL A 135 16.80 6.28 -21.68
CA VAL A 135 16.41 7.39 -22.56
C VAL A 135 17.66 8.10 -23.04
N VAL A 136 17.95 8.02 -24.34
CA VAL A 136 19.15 8.60 -24.91
C VAL A 136 18.88 10.02 -25.38
N SER A 137 19.63 10.98 -24.84
CA SER A 137 19.63 12.40 -25.26
C SER A 137 20.68 12.65 -26.35
N ASN A 138 20.44 13.65 -27.19
CA ASN A 138 21.40 14.06 -28.22
C ASN A 138 22.62 14.80 -27.63
N GLU A 139 22.41 15.53 -26.53
CA GLU A 139 23.46 16.28 -25.83
C GLU A 139 23.53 15.87 -24.35
N SER A 140 24.74 15.95 -23.80
CA SER A 140 25.02 15.70 -22.38
C SER A 140 24.64 16.91 -21.52
N GLY A 141 24.05 16.66 -20.34
CA GLY A 141 23.59 17.70 -19.42
C GLY A 141 22.17 18.16 -19.75
N VAL A 142 21.70 19.17 -19.03
CA VAL A 142 20.35 19.71 -19.15
C VAL A 142 20.33 21.22 -19.29
N ASP A 143 19.18 21.79 -19.63
CA ASP A 143 19.04 23.24 -19.81
C ASP A 143 19.40 24.02 -18.55
N ASN A 144 20.02 25.18 -18.75
CA ASN A 144 20.44 26.10 -17.69
C ASN A 144 21.46 25.52 -16.68
N ASP A 145 22.24 24.52 -17.08
CA ASP A 145 23.33 23.93 -16.30
C ASP A 145 24.69 24.11 -17.01
N PRO A 146 25.71 24.64 -16.35
CA PRO A 146 25.80 25.12 -14.96
C PRO A 146 25.19 26.50 -14.70
N THR A 147 24.81 27.24 -15.74
CA THR A 147 24.30 28.63 -15.63
C THR A 147 23.09 28.86 -16.51
N GLN A 148 22.25 29.82 -16.13
CA GLN A 148 21.10 30.23 -16.93
C GLN A 148 21.50 30.66 -18.36
N GLY A 149 20.66 30.31 -19.34
CA GLY A 149 20.86 30.66 -20.76
C GLY A 149 21.59 29.60 -21.59
N ILE A 150 22.01 28.49 -20.97
CA ILE A 150 22.48 27.31 -21.70
C ILE A 150 21.26 26.50 -22.16
N SER A 151 21.25 26.06 -23.42
CA SER A 151 20.25 25.17 -23.97
C SER A 151 20.89 23.86 -24.42
N ARG A 152 20.22 22.74 -24.20
CA ARG A 152 20.61 21.38 -24.55
C ARG A 152 19.50 20.68 -25.32
N ASP A 153 19.85 19.91 -26.33
CA ASP A 153 18.93 19.04 -27.05
C ASP A 153 18.84 17.70 -26.32
N THR A 154 17.90 17.63 -25.37
CA THR A 154 17.70 16.45 -24.51
C THR A 154 16.35 15.79 -24.75
N ALA A 155 16.21 14.55 -24.32
CA ALA A 155 15.05 13.72 -24.62
C ALA A 155 13.78 14.13 -23.85
N LEU A 156 13.93 14.58 -22.61
CA LEU A 156 12.82 14.92 -21.70
C LEU A 156 12.70 16.44 -21.43
N ASP A 157 13.52 17.25 -22.11
CA ASP A 157 13.59 18.72 -21.96
C ASP A 157 13.72 19.14 -20.48
N MET A 158 14.55 18.44 -19.69
CA MET A 158 14.80 18.86 -18.32
C MET A 158 15.65 20.14 -18.27
N GLY A 159 15.32 21.00 -17.32
CA GLY A 159 16.07 22.25 -17.16
C GLY A 159 15.85 22.93 -15.82
N TYR A 160 16.89 23.65 -15.38
CA TYR A 160 16.85 24.51 -14.20
C TYR A 160 16.16 25.85 -14.51
N TRP A 161 15.96 26.66 -13.48
CA TRP A 161 15.29 27.97 -13.57
C TRP A 161 13.79 27.89 -13.91
N CYS A 162 13.17 26.77 -13.71
CA CYS A 162 11.74 26.63 -13.87
C CYS A 162 10.99 27.59 -12.92
N GLY A 163 9.93 28.22 -13.42
CA GLY A 163 9.21 29.23 -12.64
C GLY A 163 10.06 30.41 -12.14
N GLY A 164 11.26 30.60 -12.69
CA GLY A 164 12.18 31.67 -12.27
C GLY A 164 13.05 31.33 -11.05
N THR A 165 12.98 30.08 -10.57
CA THR A 165 13.74 29.61 -9.41
C THR A 165 14.93 28.77 -9.85
N GLU A 166 16.14 29.17 -9.49
CA GLU A 166 17.39 28.58 -9.99
C GLU A 166 17.47 27.05 -9.83
N ARG A 167 17.09 26.55 -8.67
CA ARG A 167 17.22 25.13 -8.31
C ARG A 167 16.02 24.28 -8.66
N ALA A 168 14.98 24.89 -9.19
CA ALA A 168 13.82 24.16 -9.69
C ALA A 168 14.19 23.47 -11.01
N LEU A 169 14.31 22.15 -10.97
CA LEU A 169 14.66 21.29 -12.09
C LEU A 169 13.37 20.69 -12.65
N CYS A 170 12.80 21.30 -13.68
CA CYS A 170 11.58 20.80 -14.31
C CYS A 170 11.87 19.78 -15.42
N VAL A 171 10.82 19.06 -15.81
CA VAL A 171 10.80 18.10 -16.91
C VAL A 171 9.56 18.33 -17.76
N ASP A 172 9.60 18.00 -19.05
CA ASP A 172 8.40 17.81 -19.85
C ASP A 172 7.69 16.52 -19.39
N VAL A 173 6.57 16.70 -18.70
CA VAL A 173 5.85 15.59 -18.05
C VAL A 173 5.32 14.59 -19.10
N ALA A 174 4.87 15.07 -20.25
CA ALA A 174 4.36 14.21 -21.33
C ALA A 174 5.48 13.32 -21.90
N LYS A 175 6.68 13.89 -22.12
CA LYS A 175 7.86 13.14 -22.56
C LYS A 175 8.32 12.14 -21.53
N ALA A 176 8.33 12.51 -20.23
CA ALA A 176 8.69 11.62 -19.14
C ALA A 176 7.78 10.40 -19.07
N TYR A 177 6.45 10.59 -19.17
CA TYR A 177 5.49 9.49 -19.21
C TYR A 177 5.58 8.66 -20.49
N ALA A 178 5.79 9.31 -21.65
CA ALA A 178 5.98 8.58 -22.90
C ALA A 178 7.23 7.68 -22.85
N ALA A 179 8.30 8.11 -22.19
CA ALA A 179 9.49 7.29 -21.95
C ALA A 179 9.20 6.17 -20.94
N ALA A 180 8.58 6.51 -19.81
CA ALA A 180 8.23 5.56 -18.76
C ALA A 180 7.29 4.45 -19.24
N ALA A 181 6.51 4.67 -20.31
CA ALA A 181 5.61 3.69 -20.91
C ALA A 181 6.31 2.42 -21.43
N ALA A 182 7.64 2.40 -21.49
CA ALA A 182 8.41 1.18 -21.75
C ALA A 182 8.46 0.22 -20.55
N ALA A 183 8.15 0.70 -19.34
CA ALA A 183 8.01 -0.15 -18.15
C ALA A 183 6.66 -0.91 -18.19
N PRO A 184 6.58 -2.11 -17.57
CA PRO A 184 5.36 -2.91 -17.55
C PRO A 184 4.23 -2.28 -16.75
N HIS A 185 4.53 -1.56 -15.67
CA HIS A 185 3.59 -0.84 -14.80
C HIS A 185 4.21 0.46 -14.31
N ILE A 186 3.38 1.44 -13.94
CA ILE A 186 3.82 2.77 -13.50
C ILE A 186 2.85 3.31 -12.45
N ASP A 187 3.31 3.48 -11.22
CA ASP A 187 2.59 4.21 -10.18
C ASP A 187 3.26 5.56 -9.91
N GLN A 188 4.59 5.61 -9.98
CA GLN A 188 5.38 6.81 -9.77
C GLN A 188 6.50 6.90 -10.82
N VAL A 189 6.80 8.11 -11.28
CA VAL A 189 7.93 8.40 -12.16
C VAL A 189 8.97 9.24 -11.43
N ILE A 190 10.24 8.86 -11.56
CA ILE A 190 11.39 9.63 -11.10
C ILE A 190 12.23 10.01 -12.31
N ALA A 191 12.24 11.29 -12.67
CA ALA A 191 13.07 11.80 -13.76
C ALA A 191 14.39 12.34 -13.19
N ILE A 192 15.50 11.76 -13.61
CA ILE A 192 16.84 12.17 -13.15
C ILE A 192 17.63 12.84 -14.28
N SER A 193 18.27 13.94 -13.96
CA SER A 193 19.11 14.67 -14.93
C SER A 193 20.58 14.29 -14.81
N ASN A 194 21.29 14.28 -15.96
CA ASN A 194 22.75 14.19 -16.02
C ASN A 194 23.39 15.51 -15.54
N SER A 195 23.29 15.77 -14.24
CA SER A 195 23.77 16.98 -13.59
C SER A 195 24.23 16.72 -12.16
N SER A 196 25.26 17.45 -11.73
CA SER A 196 25.70 17.53 -10.34
C SER A 196 25.14 18.75 -9.59
N LYS A 197 24.46 19.67 -10.30
CA LYS A 197 23.86 20.85 -9.71
C LYS A 197 22.67 20.41 -8.86
N TYR A 198 22.58 20.92 -7.63
CA TYR A 198 21.46 20.64 -6.73
C TYR A 198 20.14 21.11 -7.35
N GLY A 199 19.11 20.26 -7.32
CA GLY A 199 17.75 20.62 -7.72
C GLY A 199 16.83 19.41 -7.81
N GLY A 200 15.57 19.68 -7.65
CA GLY A 200 14.47 18.75 -7.79
C GLY A 200 13.14 19.49 -7.76
N VAL A 201 12.06 18.83 -8.17
CA VAL A 201 10.69 19.32 -8.18
C VAL A 201 9.75 18.13 -8.06
N GLY A 202 8.74 18.21 -7.18
CA GLY A 202 7.63 17.27 -7.10
C GLY A 202 6.43 17.75 -7.91
N TYR A 203 5.78 16.82 -8.60
CA TYR A 203 4.53 17.01 -9.36
C TYR A 203 3.44 16.12 -8.78
N PRO A 204 2.79 16.50 -7.65
CA PRO A 204 1.81 15.64 -6.99
C PRO A 204 0.65 15.21 -7.92
N SER A 205 0.18 16.13 -8.77
CA SER A 205 -0.90 15.85 -9.73
C SER A 205 -0.51 14.83 -10.82
N ASN A 206 0.79 14.58 -10.99
CA ASN A 206 1.31 13.69 -12.02
C ASN A 206 2.04 12.47 -11.46
N ASN A 207 2.06 12.23 -10.15
CA ASN A 207 2.83 11.15 -9.53
C ASN A 207 4.30 11.13 -10.05
N LEU A 208 4.94 12.29 -10.08
CA LEU A 208 6.27 12.44 -10.65
C LEU A 208 7.16 13.31 -9.75
N GLY A 209 8.42 12.93 -9.60
CA GLY A 209 9.45 13.74 -8.98
C GLY A 209 10.69 13.83 -9.85
N THR A 210 11.45 14.93 -9.74
CA THR A 210 12.72 15.10 -10.44
C THR A 210 13.88 15.22 -9.46
N SER A 211 15.08 14.87 -9.90
CA SER A 211 16.32 15.09 -9.14
C SER A 211 17.53 15.17 -10.07
N ALA A 212 18.59 15.83 -9.61
CA ALA A 212 19.88 15.79 -10.27
C ALA A 212 20.62 14.50 -9.93
N GLY A 213 20.92 13.64 -10.91
CA GLY A 213 21.44 12.29 -10.70
C GLY A 213 22.77 12.23 -9.95
N HIS A 214 23.71 13.12 -10.26
CA HIS A 214 25.05 13.14 -9.66
C HIS A 214 25.15 13.98 -8.40
N ASN A 215 24.08 14.64 -7.95
CA ASN A 215 24.15 15.43 -6.73
C ASN A 215 24.23 14.53 -5.50
N SER A 216 25.03 14.92 -4.50
CA SER A 216 25.16 14.14 -3.26
C SER A 216 23.86 14.03 -2.46
N ALA A 217 22.92 14.96 -2.67
CA ALA A 217 21.60 14.95 -2.05
C ALA A 217 20.51 14.31 -2.94
N ALA A 218 20.85 13.76 -4.11
CA ALA A 218 19.86 13.24 -5.07
C ALA A 218 18.84 12.27 -4.44
N VAL A 219 19.30 11.33 -3.65
CA VAL A 219 18.44 10.35 -2.94
C VAL A 219 17.52 11.04 -1.96
N GLU A 220 18.05 11.98 -1.17
CA GLU A 220 17.27 12.70 -0.16
C GLU A 220 16.19 13.57 -0.81
N ILE A 221 16.54 14.20 -1.93
CA ILE A 221 15.57 14.97 -2.74
C ILE A 221 14.46 14.04 -3.25
N VAL A 222 14.81 12.91 -3.85
CA VAL A 222 13.81 11.95 -4.33
C VAL A 222 12.88 11.49 -3.20
N ILE A 223 13.42 11.16 -2.03
CA ILE A 223 12.60 10.73 -0.88
C ILE A 223 11.65 11.84 -0.41
N HIS A 224 12.13 13.10 -0.40
CA HIS A 224 11.32 14.27 -0.07
C HIS A 224 10.21 14.49 -1.11
N GLU A 225 10.56 14.50 -2.40
CA GLU A 225 9.60 14.71 -3.49
C GLU A 225 8.56 13.57 -3.57
N MET A 226 8.93 12.34 -3.17
CA MET A 226 7.96 11.25 -2.98
C MET A 226 7.03 11.49 -1.78
N GLY A 227 7.46 12.25 -0.77
CA GLY A 227 6.58 12.75 0.27
C GLY A 227 5.41 13.56 -0.31
N HIS A 228 5.68 14.39 -1.31
CA HIS A 228 4.65 15.14 -2.03
C HIS A 228 3.85 14.26 -2.99
N SER A 229 4.53 13.59 -3.93
CA SER A 229 3.86 12.92 -5.06
C SER A 229 3.15 11.64 -4.67
N LEU A 230 3.71 10.81 -3.79
CA LEU A 230 3.07 9.60 -3.28
C LEU A 230 2.21 9.90 -2.04
N GLY A 231 2.75 10.74 -1.12
CA GLY A 231 2.14 10.97 0.20
C GLY A 231 1.11 12.09 0.24
N ASP A 232 1.06 12.98 -0.75
CA ASP A 232 0.28 14.22 -0.68
C ASP A 232 0.59 14.99 0.61
N LEU A 233 1.90 15.01 1.00
CA LEU A 233 2.39 15.73 2.16
C LEU A 233 2.75 17.17 1.78
N ALA A 234 2.64 18.08 2.75
CA ALA A 234 3.08 19.45 2.59
C ALA A 234 4.54 19.63 3.00
N ASP A 235 5.13 20.73 2.58
CA ASP A 235 6.39 21.21 3.14
C ASP A 235 6.18 21.68 4.59
N GLU A 236 6.99 21.15 5.51
CA GLU A 236 6.97 21.56 6.92
C GLU A 236 7.94 22.72 7.25
N TYR A 237 8.63 23.26 6.25
CA TYR A 237 9.55 24.37 6.43
C TYR A 237 8.88 25.74 6.23
N THR A 238 9.61 26.80 6.63
CA THR A 238 9.16 28.19 6.55
C THR A 238 10.11 29.00 5.67
N TYR A 239 9.60 30.00 4.97
CA TYR A 239 10.49 30.96 4.32
C TYR A 239 11.12 31.92 5.33
N GLY A 240 12.35 32.34 5.06
CA GLY A 240 13.05 33.32 5.91
C GLY A 240 12.37 34.67 5.92
N GLY A 241 11.49 34.88 6.87
CA GLY A 241 10.79 36.14 7.12
C GLY A 241 9.47 35.92 7.88
N PRO A 242 9.02 36.88 8.70
CA PRO A 242 7.83 36.72 9.54
C PRO A 242 6.56 36.72 8.68
N THR A 243 6.21 35.56 8.13
CA THR A 243 4.98 35.32 7.38
C THR A 243 3.94 34.67 8.28
N THR A 244 2.69 35.15 8.21
CA THR A 244 1.58 34.59 8.96
C THR A 244 0.52 34.06 8.00
N TYR A 245 0.21 32.78 8.10
CA TYR A 245 -0.89 32.18 7.35
C TYR A 245 -2.23 32.58 7.95
N THR A 246 -3.15 33.07 7.10
CA THR A 246 -4.49 33.51 7.48
C THR A 246 -5.60 32.82 6.67
N GLY A 247 -5.25 31.78 5.93
CA GLY A 247 -6.16 31.03 5.09
C GLY A 247 -7.02 30.01 5.85
N ALA A 248 -7.75 29.18 5.09
CA ALA A 248 -8.53 28.06 5.61
C ALA A 248 -7.63 26.91 6.06
N GLU A 249 -8.24 25.88 6.70
CA GLU A 249 -7.54 24.66 7.05
C GLU A 249 -6.93 23.99 5.81
N LEU A 250 -5.68 23.57 5.94
CA LEU A 250 -4.89 22.98 4.87
C LEU A 250 -5.32 21.53 4.58
N GLY A 251 -5.23 21.11 3.32
CA GLY A 251 -5.56 19.76 2.87
C GLY A 251 -4.63 18.67 3.42
N PRO A 252 -3.30 18.81 3.26
CA PRO A 252 -2.33 17.80 3.66
C PRO A 252 -2.42 17.43 5.14
N VAL A 253 -2.09 16.17 5.46
CA VAL A 253 -2.30 15.65 6.84
C VAL A 253 -1.28 16.14 7.84
N ASP A 254 -0.11 16.56 7.39
CA ASP A 254 1.06 16.95 8.15
C ASP A 254 1.18 18.44 8.44
N VAL A 255 0.21 19.24 8.01
CA VAL A 255 0.10 20.67 8.34
C VAL A 255 -1.33 21.01 8.77
N SER A 256 -1.48 21.99 9.68
CA SER A 256 -2.79 22.42 10.20
C SER A 256 -2.73 23.82 10.78
N ILE A 257 -3.84 24.56 10.68
CA ILE A 257 -4.04 25.80 11.43
C ILE A 257 -4.56 25.56 12.86
N LEU A 258 -4.99 24.32 13.17
CA LEU A 258 -5.57 23.99 14.45
C LEU A 258 -4.48 23.82 15.52
N SER A 259 -4.66 24.50 16.64
CA SER A 259 -3.85 24.29 17.83
C SER A 259 -4.01 22.85 18.36
N ARG A 260 -3.10 22.44 19.25
CA ARG A 260 -3.17 21.15 19.92
C ARG A 260 -4.54 20.86 20.54
N GLN A 261 -5.09 21.85 21.28
CA GLN A 261 -6.37 21.67 21.94
C GLN A 261 -7.51 21.51 20.94
N GLU A 262 -7.52 22.32 19.88
CA GLU A 262 -8.54 22.24 18.84
C GLU A 262 -8.47 20.90 18.09
N GLN A 263 -7.28 20.37 17.80
CA GLN A 263 -7.14 19.04 17.18
C GLN A 263 -7.70 17.93 18.08
N LEU A 264 -7.43 17.99 19.40
CA LEU A 264 -7.95 17.02 20.36
C LEU A 264 -9.48 17.13 20.52
N ASP A 265 -10.02 18.35 20.62
CA ASP A 265 -11.46 18.58 20.84
C ASP A 265 -12.30 18.24 19.61
N GLN A 266 -11.75 18.43 18.41
CA GLN A 266 -12.42 18.18 17.13
C GLN A 266 -12.12 16.81 16.53
N GLU A 267 -11.20 16.04 17.12
CA GLU A 267 -10.71 14.76 16.60
C GLU A 267 -10.23 14.86 15.13
N ARG A 268 -9.47 15.91 14.83
CA ARG A 268 -8.98 16.21 13.47
C ARG A 268 -7.46 16.13 13.38
N LYS A 269 -6.96 16.03 12.14
CA LYS A 269 -5.55 15.97 11.80
C LYS A 269 -4.87 14.82 12.57
N TRP A 270 -3.76 15.09 13.24
CA TRP A 270 -2.99 14.07 13.94
C TRP A 270 -3.33 13.93 15.44
N TRP A 271 -4.55 14.25 15.86
CA TRP A 271 -4.99 14.16 17.26
C TRP A 271 -4.71 12.79 17.91
N ARG A 272 -4.83 11.70 17.12
CA ARG A 272 -4.56 10.33 17.60
C ARG A 272 -3.10 10.08 17.95
N TRP A 273 -2.21 10.90 17.40
CA TRP A 273 -0.77 10.78 17.56
C TRP A 273 -0.18 11.67 18.64
N MET A 274 -0.95 12.57 19.25
CA MET A 274 -0.45 13.49 20.27
C MET A 274 0.33 12.76 21.35
N ASP A 275 1.53 13.26 21.66
CA ASP A 275 2.51 12.73 22.60
C ASP A 275 3.14 11.37 22.19
N ALA A 276 2.80 10.84 21.03
CA ALA A 276 3.47 9.63 20.53
C ALA A 276 4.93 9.92 20.18
N SER A 277 5.78 8.93 20.44
CA SER A 277 7.19 8.96 20.07
C SER A 277 7.66 7.57 19.69
N PHE A 278 8.35 7.47 18.58
CA PHE A 278 8.94 6.26 18.08
C PHE A 278 10.42 6.56 17.75
N SER A 279 11.29 5.60 17.94
CA SER A 279 12.73 5.78 17.66
C SER A 279 13.03 5.92 16.17
N GLU A 280 12.13 5.42 15.32
CA GLU A 280 12.24 5.37 13.87
C GLU A 280 11.82 6.68 13.20
N PHE A 281 11.06 7.51 13.91
CA PHE A 281 10.45 8.72 13.39
C PHE A 281 10.85 9.97 14.17
N ASP A 282 10.79 11.14 13.52
CA ASP A 282 10.95 12.40 14.24
C ASP A 282 9.76 12.64 15.17
N GLY A 283 10.05 13.05 16.41
CA GLY A 283 9.07 13.24 17.45
C GLY A 283 9.66 13.83 18.72
N PRO A 284 8.88 13.95 19.80
CA PRO A 284 7.50 13.53 19.97
C PRO A 284 6.50 14.32 19.13
N VAL A 285 5.35 13.70 18.81
CA VAL A 285 4.28 14.37 18.07
C VAL A 285 3.57 15.40 18.95
N SER A 286 3.45 16.60 18.44
CA SER A 286 2.73 17.70 19.07
C SER A 286 2.23 18.66 17.99
N THR A 287 2.12 19.95 18.31
CA THR A 287 1.89 21.05 17.36
C THR A 287 3.06 22.02 17.47
N TYR A 288 3.93 21.98 16.46
CA TYR A 288 5.08 22.86 16.37
C TYR A 288 4.75 23.98 15.38
N GLU A 289 4.81 25.23 15.81
CA GLU A 289 4.46 26.35 14.96
C GLU A 289 5.49 26.53 13.82
N GLY A 290 5.00 26.90 12.67
CA GLY A 290 5.73 27.05 11.42
C GLY A 290 5.59 25.81 10.53
N GLY A 291 5.32 26.04 9.25
CA GLY A 291 5.13 25.06 8.19
C GLY A 291 4.34 25.64 7.02
N ASN A 292 4.26 24.92 5.92
CA ASN A 292 3.61 25.39 4.71
C ASN A 292 4.06 26.82 4.36
N TYR A 293 5.37 27.04 4.38
CA TYR A 293 6.07 28.30 4.08
C TYR A 293 5.80 29.48 5.03
N SER A 294 5.00 29.29 6.07
CA SER A 294 4.60 30.31 7.02
C SER A 294 5.24 30.11 8.39
N GLU A 295 5.79 31.17 8.96
CA GLU A 295 6.39 31.15 10.30
C GLU A 295 5.33 31.03 11.40
N PHE A 296 4.17 31.65 11.20
CA PHE A 296 3.07 31.70 12.16
C PHE A 296 1.74 31.24 11.55
N GLY A 297 0.85 30.71 12.40
CA GLY A 297 -0.52 30.36 12.05
C GLY A 297 -0.67 29.00 11.36
N VAL A 298 0.42 28.26 11.17
CA VAL A 298 0.41 26.86 10.73
C VAL A 298 1.24 26.06 11.71
N PHE A 299 0.79 24.85 11.99
CA PHE A 299 1.48 23.88 12.84
C PHE A 299 1.84 22.63 12.03
N ARG A 300 2.95 21.98 12.42
CA ARG A 300 3.42 20.68 11.94
C ARG A 300 3.50 19.66 13.08
N PRO A 301 3.54 18.33 12.80
CA PRO A 301 3.45 17.28 13.84
C PRO A 301 4.71 17.13 14.68
N SER A 302 5.88 17.40 14.12
CA SER A 302 7.17 17.18 14.79
C SER A 302 8.12 18.37 14.61
N ASN A 303 9.25 18.33 15.31
CA ASN A 303 10.18 19.45 15.27
C ASN A 303 10.90 19.56 13.93
N ASN A 304 11.40 18.44 13.39
CA ASN A 304 12.22 18.47 12.17
C ASN A 304 12.18 17.14 11.40
N SER A 305 11.21 16.94 10.55
CA SER A 305 11.03 15.76 9.70
C SER A 305 11.69 15.89 8.32
N MET A 306 11.64 14.84 7.50
CA MET A 306 12.05 14.83 6.10
C MET A 306 11.36 15.95 5.28
N MET A 307 10.09 16.25 5.58
CA MET A 307 9.36 17.32 4.89
C MET A 307 9.77 18.74 5.33
N ARG A 308 10.72 18.85 6.25
CA ARG A 308 11.29 20.13 6.70
C ARG A 308 12.78 20.25 6.40
N SER A 309 13.53 19.17 6.49
CA SER A 309 14.99 19.17 6.25
C SER A 309 15.40 17.81 5.69
N LEU A 310 16.24 17.81 4.69
CA LEU A 310 16.82 16.58 4.16
C LEU A 310 17.61 15.82 5.24
N SER A 311 17.87 14.55 4.99
CA SER A 311 18.63 13.65 5.88
C SER A 311 18.00 13.50 7.28
N ARG A 312 16.68 13.57 7.35
CA ARG A 312 15.89 13.34 8.56
C ARG A 312 14.86 12.22 8.32
N PRO A 313 14.44 11.49 9.36
CA PRO A 313 13.31 10.59 9.25
C PRO A 313 12.02 11.39 9.02
N PHE A 314 11.02 10.77 8.44
CA PHE A 314 9.65 11.28 8.51
C PHE A 314 9.16 11.34 9.96
N ASN A 315 8.08 12.05 10.24
CA ASN A 315 7.31 11.86 11.45
C ASN A 315 6.25 10.75 11.24
N VAL A 316 5.68 10.22 12.32
CA VAL A 316 4.73 9.10 12.23
C VAL A 316 3.41 9.47 11.55
N VAL A 317 3.04 10.75 11.55
CA VAL A 317 1.83 11.24 10.85
C VAL A 317 2.01 11.12 9.34
N SER A 318 3.18 11.56 8.84
CA SER A 318 3.57 11.37 7.45
C SER A 318 3.70 9.90 7.08
N ALA A 319 4.26 9.08 8.00
CA ALA A 319 4.40 7.64 7.79
C ALA A 319 3.04 6.92 7.69
N GLU A 320 2.05 7.26 8.54
CA GLU A 320 0.68 6.74 8.44
C GLU A 320 0.06 7.05 7.08
N ARG A 321 0.28 8.27 6.57
CA ARG A 321 -0.21 8.68 5.26
C ARG A 321 0.48 7.90 4.12
N LEU A 322 1.80 7.78 4.17
CA LEU A 322 2.58 7.01 3.19
C LEU A 322 2.16 5.53 3.17
N LEU A 323 1.96 4.91 4.34
CA LEU A 323 1.47 3.53 4.44
C LEU A 323 0.08 3.35 3.81
N ARG A 324 -0.83 4.30 4.06
CA ARG A 324 -2.12 4.28 3.38
C ARG A 324 -1.98 4.30 1.87
N MET A 325 -1.03 5.09 1.34
CA MET A 325 -0.83 5.20 -0.11
C MET A 325 -0.15 3.96 -0.68
N ILE A 326 0.80 3.35 0.03
CA ILE A 326 1.39 2.06 -0.33
C ILE A 326 0.29 1.00 -0.43
N TYR A 327 -0.55 0.85 0.60
CA TYR A 327 -1.65 -0.13 0.63
C TYR A 327 -2.86 0.24 -0.25
N ARG A 328 -2.82 1.34 -0.94
CA ARG A 328 -3.77 1.65 -2.01
C ARG A 328 -3.39 0.95 -3.31
N GLU A 329 -2.10 0.72 -3.52
CA GLU A 329 -1.54 0.09 -4.72
C GLU A 329 -1.16 -1.39 -4.48
N VAL A 330 -1.02 -1.82 -3.22
CA VAL A 330 -0.57 -3.16 -2.83
C VAL A 330 -1.58 -3.82 -1.90
N ASP A 331 -2.07 -4.98 -2.27
CA ASP A 331 -2.96 -5.78 -1.45
C ASP A 331 -2.19 -6.58 -0.38
N PRO A 332 -2.75 -6.83 0.80
CA PRO A 332 -2.12 -7.63 1.86
C PRO A 332 -1.80 -9.08 1.49
N ILE A 333 -2.51 -9.67 0.53
CA ILE A 333 -2.26 -11.03 0.04
C ILE A 333 -1.62 -10.95 -1.35
N ASP A 334 -0.35 -11.34 -1.43
CA ASP A 334 0.44 -11.31 -2.66
C ASP A 334 0.01 -12.40 -3.65
N ASP A 335 -0.27 -13.59 -3.14
CA ASP A 335 -0.77 -14.73 -3.92
C ASP A 335 -1.57 -15.69 -3.03
N GLY A 336 -2.24 -16.67 -3.61
CA GLY A 336 -2.98 -17.66 -2.84
C GLY A 336 -4.12 -18.30 -3.61
N THR A 337 -4.86 -19.19 -2.96
CA THR A 337 -6.09 -19.73 -3.50
C THR A 337 -7.01 -18.58 -3.93
N PRO A 338 -7.56 -18.60 -5.15
CA PRO A 338 -8.37 -17.50 -5.67
C PRO A 338 -9.63 -17.26 -4.82
N ASP A 339 -9.93 -15.98 -4.56
CA ASP A 339 -11.14 -15.59 -3.85
C ASP A 339 -12.42 -16.07 -4.57
N GLY A 340 -13.43 -16.47 -3.81
CA GLY A 340 -14.70 -16.98 -4.33
C GLY A 340 -14.66 -18.40 -4.87
N SER A 341 -13.55 -19.14 -4.69
CA SER A 341 -13.46 -20.54 -5.14
C SER A 341 -14.44 -21.44 -4.38
N VAL A 342 -15.00 -22.41 -5.11
CA VAL A 342 -15.62 -23.59 -4.53
C VAL A 342 -14.56 -24.68 -4.47
N VAL A 343 -14.34 -25.25 -3.30
CA VAL A 343 -13.23 -26.15 -3.00
C VAL A 343 -13.74 -27.45 -2.37
N GLU A 344 -12.97 -28.53 -2.53
CA GLU A 344 -13.31 -29.83 -1.97
C GLU A 344 -12.90 -29.92 -0.49
N PRO A 345 -13.57 -30.77 0.32
CA PRO A 345 -13.30 -30.90 1.76
C PRO A 345 -11.89 -31.40 2.13
N ASP A 346 -11.14 -31.94 1.18
CA ASP A 346 -9.78 -32.45 1.35
C ASP A 346 -8.69 -31.55 0.72
N GLU A 347 -9.10 -30.39 0.21
CA GLU A 347 -8.14 -29.42 -0.36
C GLU A 347 -7.35 -28.67 0.72
N VAL A 348 -6.17 -28.20 0.31
CA VAL A 348 -5.35 -27.30 1.11
C VAL A 348 -5.48 -25.89 0.54
N LEU A 349 -6.10 -24.99 1.29
CA LEU A 349 -6.15 -23.57 0.99
C LEU A 349 -4.85 -22.89 1.44
N TRP A 350 -4.41 -21.87 0.70
CA TRP A 350 -3.20 -21.16 1.05
C TRP A 350 -3.26 -19.69 0.69
N VAL A 351 -2.47 -18.89 1.39
CA VAL A 351 -2.21 -17.47 1.10
C VAL A 351 -0.74 -17.16 1.29
N MET A 352 -0.24 -16.23 0.50
CA MET A 352 1.10 -15.66 0.64
C MET A 352 0.96 -14.18 1.01
N PRO A 353 1.06 -13.81 2.29
CA PRO A 353 0.97 -12.42 2.71
C PRO A 353 2.15 -11.60 2.19
N MET A 354 1.89 -10.33 1.85
CA MET A 354 2.95 -9.35 1.66
C MET A 354 3.64 -9.09 3.00
N GLN A 355 4.94 -9.34 3.08
CA GLN A 355 5.66 -9.26 4.36
C GLN A 355 6.54 -8.01 4.44
N PRO A 356 6.27 -7.05 5.35
CA PRO A 356 7.23 -6.04 5.75
C PRO A 356 8.48 -6.68 6.39
N LEU A 357 9.60 -5.97 6.41
CA LEU A 357 10.87 -6.51 6.94
C LEU A 357 10.96 -6.50 8.47
N ASN A 358 10.09 -5.76 9.16
CA ASN A 358 10.18 -5.53 10.61
C ASN A 358 9.09 -6.22 11.43
N HIS A 359 8.08 -6.79 10.81
CA HIS A 359 6.99 -7.52 11.47
C HIS A 359 6.26 -8.43 10.48
N ASP A 360 5.45 -9.34 10.99
CA ASP A 360 4.60 -10.24 10.20
C ASP A 360 3.18 -9.69 10.10
N LEU A 361 2.51 -9.90 8.97
CA LEU A 361 1.08 -9.68 8.85
C LEU A 361 0.31 -10.72 9.65
N GLN A 362 -0.81 -10.33 10.21
CA GLN A 362 -1.69 -11.22 10.92
C GLN A 362 -2.53 -12.02 9.93
N VAL A 363 -2.53 -13.36 10.05
CA VAL A 363 -3.35 -14.28 9.25
C VAL A 363 -4.33 -15.00 10.17
N LEU A 364 -5.62 -14.91 9.84
CA LEU A 364 -6.69 -15.55 10.58
C LEU A 364 -7.61 -16.33 9.64
N TRP A 365 -7.81 -17.60 9.92
CA TRP A 365 -8.77 -18.45 9.22
C TRP A 365 -10.05 -18.61 10.03
N TYR A 366 -11.17 -18.70 9.33
CA TYR A 366 -12.49 -18.82 9.92
C TYR A 366 -13.25 -19.94 9.21
N LEU A 367 -14.05 -20.68 9.99
CA LEU A 367 -15.09 -21.57 9.52
C LEU A 367 -16.44 -21.02 9.99
N ASP A 368 -17.33 -20.69 9.06
CA ASP A 368 -18.66 -20.14 9.35
C ASP A 368 -18.62 -18.95 10.32
N ASP A 369 -17.71 -18.00 10.07
CA ASP A 369 -17.40 -16.83 10.90
C ASP A 369 -16.75 -17.10 12.28
N GLU A 370 -16.49 -18.34 12.63
CA GLU A 370 -15.76 -18.71 13.86
C GLU A 370 -14.27 -18.89 13.57
N VAL A 371 -13.40 -18.30 14.39
CA VAL A 371 -11.94 -18.39 14.20
C VAL A 371 -11.43 -19.81 14.41
N ILE A 372 -10.68 -20.33 13.46
CA ILE A 372 -9.98 -21.62 13.56
C ILE A 372 -8.69 -21.41 14.37
N LEU A 373 -8.76 -21.67 15.68
CA LEU A 373 -7.63 -21.38 16.60
C LEU A 373 -6.36 -22.17 16.27
N SER A 374 -6.47 -23.34 15.67
CA SER A 374 -5.32 -24.16 15.25
C SER A 374 -4.60 -23.62 14.02
N ALA A 375 -5.24 -22.71 13.28
CA ALA A 375 -4.72 -22.11 12.06
C ALA A 375 -4.42 -20.62 12.19
N VAL A 376 -4.28 -20.10 13.41
CA VAL A 376 -3.85 -18.70 13.65
C VAL A 376 -2.39 -18.53 13.22
N GLN A 377 -2.11 -17.55 12.35
CA GLN A 377 -0.80 -17.27 11.74
C GLN A 377 -0.29 -18.36 10.78
N GLU A 378 -1.10 -19.38 10.46
CA GLU A 378 -0.76 -20.33 9.41
C GLU A 378 -1.11 -19.75 8.03
N THR A 379 -0.25 -19.98 7.06
CA THR A 379 -0.47 -19.56 5.66
C THR A 379 -1.14 -20.63 4.82
N GLU A 380 -1.33 -21.81 5.37
CA GLU A 380 -2.04 -22.94 4.77
C GLU A 380 -3.10 -23.46 5.72
N LEU A 381 -4.22 -23.91 5.19
CA LEU A 381 -5.30 -24.57 5.90
C LEU A 381 -5.67 -25.85 5.16
N ASP A 382 -5.36 -27.00 5.77
CA ASP A 382 -5.79 -28.31 5.30
C ASP A 382 -7.23 -28.55 5.77
N LEU A 383 -8.19 -28.52 4.83
CA LEU A 383 -9.61 -28.66 5.12
C LEU A 383 -9.96 -30.05 5.66
N SER A 384 -9.18 -31.10 5.32
CA SER A 384 -9.37 -32.46 5.84
C SER A 384 -9.21 -32.55 7.36
N THR A 385 -8.53 -31.57 7.98
CA THR A 385 -8.35 -31.48 9.44
C THR A 385 -9.56 -30.91 10.17
N LEU A 386 -10.54 -30.38 9.43
CA LEU A 386 -11.73 -29.75 9.98
C LEU A 386 -12.86 -30.78 10.11
N SER A 387 -13.60 -30.72 11.22
CA SER A 387 -14.82 -31.53 11.39
C SER A 387 -16.00 -30.77 10.77
N LEU A 388 -16.16 -30.88 9.46
CA LEU A 388 -17.27 -30.26 8.75
C LEU A 388 -18.54 -31.06 8.94
N SER A 389 -19.66 -30.41 9.26
CA SER A 389 -20.98 -31.03 9.22
C SER A 389 -21.45 -31.13 7.77
N SER A 390 -22.50 -31.94 7.52
CA SER A 390 -23.11 -31.97 6.18
C SER A 390 -23.73 -30.64 5.82
N GLY A 391 -23.41 -30.13 4.63
CA GLY A 391 -23.94 -28.89 4.08
C GLY A 391 -22.89 -27.98 3.51
N GLU A 392 -23.32 -26.78 3.14
CA GLU A 392 -22.44 -25.71 2.65
C GLU A 392 -21.80 -25.01 3.84
N HIS A 393 -20.47 -24.86 3.78
CA HIS A 393 -19.68 -24.12 4.74
C HIS A 393 -18.91 -22.98 4.06
N THR A 394 -18.66 -21.94 4.82
CA THR A 394 -17.84 -20.80 4.38
C THR A 394 -16.50 -20.81 5.11
N ILE A 395 -15.43 -20.97 4.36
CA ILE A 395 -14.07 -20.72 4.86
C ILE A 395 -13.69 -19.28 4.49
N LYS A 396 -13.08 -18.57 5.42
CA LYS A 396 -12.60 -17.21 5.19
C LYS A 396 -11.18 -17.07 5.72
N VAL A 397 -10.31 -16.42 4.96
CA VAL A 397 -9.00 -15.97 5.45
C VAL A 397 -8.99 -14.45 5.51
N GLU A 398 -8.47 -13.92 6.59
CA GLU A 398 -8.25 -12.51 6.80
C GLU A 398 -6.75 -12.26 6.99
N VAL A 399 -6.18 -11.39 6.18
CA VAL A 399 -4.80 -10.93 6.32
C VAL A 399 -4.82 -9.44 6.60
N VAL A 400 -4.15 -9.02 7.69
CA VAL A 400 -4.12 -7.62 8.10
C VAL A 400 -2.74 -7.23 8.61
N ASP A 401 -2.30 -6.02 8.26
CA ASP A 401 -1.08 -5.43 8.81
C ASP A 401 -1.35 -4.82 10.20
N PRO A 402 -0.77 -5.37 11.27
CA PRO A 402 -0.96 -4.89 12.64
C PRO A 402 -0.02 -3.75 13.04
N THR A 403 0.75 -3.17 12.11
CA THR A 403 1.76 -2.16 12.42
C THR A 403 1.24 -1.10 13.42
N PRO A 404 2.03 -0.74 14.45
CA PRO A 404 1.66 0.33 15.38
C PRO A 404 1.74 1.74 14.75
N TRP A 405 2.26 1.86 13.53
CA TRP A 405 2.43 3.10 12.80
C TRP A 405 1.17 3.60 12.09
N VAL A 406 0.06 2.85 12.22
CA VAL A 406 -1.26 3.25 11.76
C VAL A 406 -2.25 3.15 12.91
N ARG A 407 -2.85 4.27 13.30
CA ARG A 407 -3.88 4.37 14.35
C ARG A 407 -5.28 4.67 13.80
N ALA A 408 -5.36 5.13 12.56
CA ALA A 408 -6.64 5.36 11.91
C ALA A 408 -7.27 4.04 11.49
N GLU A 409 -8.31 3.59 12.23
CA GLU A 409 -8.98 2.31 11.98
C GLU A 409 -9.58 2.22 10.57
N VAL A 410 -10.02 3.36 10.01
CA VAL A 410 -10.50 3.43 8.62
C VAL A 410 -9.40 3.09 7.61
N ILE A 411 -8.12 3.39 7.89
CA ILE A 411 -7.00 3.02 7.05
C ILE A 411 -6.74 1.52 7.20
N ARG A 412 -6.63 1.02 8.42
CA ARG A 412 -6.36 -0.39 8.69
C ARG A 412 -7.40 -1.32 8.06
N ARG A 413 -8.68 -1.04 8.29
CA ARG A 413 -9.77 -1.88 7.77
C ARG A 413 -10.02 -1.69 6.27
N GLY A 414 -9.77 -0.51 5.74
CA GLY A 414 -10.10 -0.17 4.36
C GLY A 414 -8.98 -0.44 3.35
N PHE A 415 -7.72 -0.50 3.81
CA PHE A 415 -6.56 -0.62 2.91
C PHE A 415 -5.59 -1.71 3.33
N MET A 416 -5.38 -1.91 4.65
CA MET A 416 -4.35 -2.79 5.18
C MET A 416 -4.92 -4.15 5.61
N ARG A 417 -6.09 -4.50 5.12
CA ARG A 417 -6.81 -5.74 5.40
C ARG A 417 -7.42 -6.28 4.12
N GLU A 418 -7.14 -7.53 3.84
CA GLU A 418 -7.78 -8.29 2.76
C GLU A 418 -8.49 -9.51 3.32
N VAL A 419 -9.59 -9.87 2.71
CA VAL A 419 -10.37 -11.06 3.05
C VAL A 419 -10.64 -11.83 1.78
N ARG A 420 -10.34 -13.13 1.78
CA ARG A 420 -10.77 -14.08 0.75
C ARG A 420 -11.76 -15.09 1.35
N THR A 421 -12.73 -15.47 0.57
CA THR A 421 -13.82 -16.36 1.01
C THR A 421 -13.93 -17.55 0.06
N TYR A 422 -14.12 -18.73 0.61
CA TYR A 422 -14.22 -19.99 -0.12
C TYR A 422 -15.47 -20.72 0.32
N THR A 423 -16.10 -21.45 -0.60
CA THR A 423 -17.25 -22.29 -0.31
C THR A 423 -16.81 -23.75 -0.31
N VAL A 424 -17.15 -24.49 0.74
CA VAL A 424 -16.90 -25.92 0.88
C VAL A 424 -18.24 -26.64 1.01
N ASN A 425 -18.50 -27.60 0.14
CA ASN A 425 -19.69 -28.45 0.25
C ASN A 425 -19.29 -29.76 0.92
N ALA A 426 -19.51 -29.85 2.24
CA ALA A 426 -19.20 -31.05 2.99
C ALA A 426 -20.36 -32.04 2.97
N CYS A 427 -20.04 -33.29 2.77
CA CYS A 427 -20.96 -34.38 2.85
C CYS A 427 -20.66 -35.22 4.09
N SER A 428 -21.63 -35.38 4.99
CA SER A 428 -21.54 -36.36 6.07
C SER A 428 -22.66 -37.41 5.87
N SER A 429 -22.37 -38.42 5.13
CA SER A 429 -23.20 -39.59 5.00
C SER A 429 -22.61 -40.72 5.84
N GLU A 430 -23.47 -41.55 6.46
CA GLU A 430 -22.98 -42.79 7.07
C GLU A 430 -22.35 -43.75 6.02
N ALA A 431 -22.50 -43.42 4.73
CA ALA A 431 -21.82 -44.10 3.63
C ALA A 431 -20.43 -43.49 3.29
N ASP A 432 -20.05 -42.35 3.88
CA ASP A 432 -18.68 -41.80 3.83
C ASP A 432 -17.83 -42.57 4.86
N LEU A 433 -17.33 -43.71 4.44
CA LEU A 433 -16.65 -44.66 5.32
C LEU A 433 -15.17 -44.34 5.49
N ASN A 434 -14.57 -43.60 4.57
CA ASN A 434 -13.21 -43.12 4.72
C ASN A 434 -13.14 -41.77 5.44
N GLN A 435 -14.30 -41.10 5.64
CA GLN A 435 -14.47 -39.83 6.31
C GLN A 435 -13.69 -38.66 5.66
N ASP A 436 -13.57 -38.71 4.32
CA ASP A 436 -12.93 -37.61 3.57
C ASP A 436 -13.92 -36.51 3.11
N GLY A 437 -15.21 -36.68 3.42
CA GLY A 437 -16.28 -35.75 3.10
C GLY A 437 -16.87 -35.90 1.70
N ASN A 438 -16.37 -36.85 0.90
CA ASN A 438 -16.90 -37.14 -0.43
C ASN A 438 -17.54 -38.53 -0.47
N LEU A 439 -18.64 -38.69 -1.20
CA LEU A 439 -19.18 -40.01 -1.51
C LEU A 439 -18.68 -40.47 -2.87
N ASP A 440 -17.63 -41.29 -2.87
CA ASP A 440 -17.02 -41.74 -4.10
C ASP A 440 -16.62 -43.25 -4.10
N PHE A 441 -15.81 -43.63 -5.09
CA PHE A 441 -15.34 -45.03 -5.20
C PHE A 441 -14.53 -45.48 -3.98
N PHE A 442 -13.87 -44.58 -3.26
CA PHE A 442 -13.03 -44.95 -2.12
C PHE A 442 -13.91 -45.40 -0.93
N ASP A 443 -15.12 -44.82 -0.74
CA ASP A 443 -16.09 -45.32 0.26
C ASP A 443 -16.63 -46.69 -0.07
N VAL A 444 -16.95 -46.91 -1.35
CA VAL A 444 -17.33 -48.24 -1.81
C VAL A 444 -16.21 -49.24 -1.53
N SER A 445 -14.96 -48.86 -1.76
CA SER A 445 -13.78 -49.68 -1.47
C SER A 445 -13.57 -49.93 0.03
N ALA A 446 -13.76 -48.91 0.86
CA ALA A 446 -13.73 -48.99 2.32
C ALA A 446 -14.83 -49.91 2.84
N PHE A 447 -16.08 -49.73 2.37
CA PHE A 447 -17.20 -50.60 2.71
C PHE A 447 -16.93 -52.07 2.37
N LEU A 448 -16.49 -52.35 1.14
CA LEU A 448 -16.20 -53.71 0.72
C LEU A 448 -15.08 -54.37 1.53
N THR A 449 -14.08 -53.56 1.93
CA THR A 449 -12.99 -54.04 2.78
C THR A 449 -13.47 -54.38 4.17
N ALA A 450 -14.22 -53.48 4.82
CA ALA A 450 -14.81 -53.69 6.14
C ALA A 450 -15.83 -54.83 6.15
N TYR A 451 -16.66 -54.93 5.10
CA TYR A 451 -17.65 -55.99 4.94
C TYR A 451 -17.00 -57.39 4.83
N ASN A 452 -15.93 -57.47 4.02
CA ASN A 452 -15.19 -58.74 3.89
C ASN A 452 -14.45 -59.11 5.18
N ALA A 453 -14.02 -58.13 5.99
CA ALA A 453 -13.37 -58.33 7.28
C ALA A 453 -14.39 -58.56 8.43
N GLN A 454 -15.68 -58.37 8.15
CA GLN A 454 -16.76 -58.40 9.15
C GLN A 454 -16.54 -57.40 10.29
N GLU A 455 -16.10 -56.19 9.92
CA GLU A 455 -15.88 -55.10 10.88
C GLU A 455 -17.21 -54.38 11.20
N PRO A 456 -17.40 -53.89 12.43
CA PRO A 456 -18.63 -53.21 12.84
C PRO A 456 -19.05 -52.07 11.93
N LEU A 457 -18.11 -51.42 11.27
CA LEU A 457 -18.31 -50.33 10.31
C LEU A 457 -19.17 -50.76 9.10
N ALA A 458 -19.18 -52.03 8.76
CA ALA A 458 -19.96 -52.56 7.64
C ALA A 458 -21.34 -53.15 8.03
N ASP A 459 -21.69 -53.12 9.32
CA ASP A 459 -23.04 -53.45 9.81
C ASP A 459 -23.95 -52.22 9.71
N MET A 460 -24.32 -51.87 8.47
CA MET A 460 -25.00 -50.61 8.15
C MET A 460 -26.43 -50.54 8.65
N ASN A 461 -27.03 -51.69 8.97
CA ASN A 461 -28.40 -51.78 9.51
C ASN A 461 -28.42 -52.05 11.03
N ASN A 462 -27.25 -52.22 11.66
CA ASN A 462 -27.03 -52.45 13.07
C ASN A 462 -27.76 -53.70 13.61
N ASP A 463 -27.91 -54.78 12.78
CA ASP A 463 -28.57 -56.03 13.21
C ASP A 463 -27.57 -57.07 13.74
N GLY A 464 -26.29 -56.79 13.70
CA GLY A 464 -25.20 -57.66 14.18
C GLY A 464 -24.84 -58.78 13.21
N ALA A 465 -25.34 -58.77 11.95
CA ALA A 465 -25.08 -59.77 10.94
C ALA A 465 -24.62 -59.12 9.63
N TYR A 466 -23.54 -59.57 9.07
CA TYR A 466 -23.01 -59.05 7.79
C TYR A 466 -23.69 -59.74 6.61
N SER A 467 -24.66 -59.09 6.00
CA SER A 467 -25.57 -59.68 5.03
C SER A 467 -25.81 -58.75 3.81
N PHE A 468 -26.60 -59.23 2.84
CA PHE A 468 -27.04 -58.40 1.72
C PHE A 468 -27.80 -57.14 2.18
N PHE A 469 -28.39 -57.16 3.35
CA PHE A 469 -29.13 -56.00 3.85
C PHE A 469 -28.20 -54.82 4.19
N ASP A 470 -26.97 -55.09 4.64
CA ASP A 470 -25.96 -54.06 4.88
C ASP A 470 -25.48 -53.46 3.57
N VAL A 471 -25.25 -54.30 2.55
CA VAL A 471 -24.92 -53.83 1.21
C VAL A 471 -26.03 -52.96 0.64
N SER A 472 -27.29 -53.35 0.86
CA SER A 472 -28.43 -52.57 0.41
C SER A 472 -28.56 -51.26 1.18
N ALA A 473 -28.35 -51.28 2.50
CA ALA A 473 -28.38 -50.08 3.33
C ALA A 473 -27.27 -49.10 2.90
N PHE A 474 -26.04 -49.59 2.75
CA PHE A 474 -24.92 -48.78 2.23
C PHE A 474 -25.25 -48.14 0.88
N LEU A 475 -25.73 -48.93 -0.10
CA LEU A 475 -26.03 -48.42 -1.44
C LEU A 475 -27.19 -47.41 -1.43
N VAL A 476 -28.17 -47.56 -0.55
CA VAL A 476 -29.23 -46.56 -0.36
C VAL A 476 -28.63 -45.27 0.20
N MET A 477 -27.88 -45.35 1.30
CA MET A 477 -27.22 -44.20 1.91
C MET A 477 -26.26 -43.52 0.94
N PHE A 478 -25.47 -44.30 0.18
CA PHE A 478 -24.58 -43.82 -0.84
C PHE A 478 -25.31 -43.11 -1.98
N SER A 479 -26.47 -43.62 -2.40
CA SER A 479 -27.27 -43.04 -3.49
C SER A 479 -28.19 -41.89 -3.03
N GLU A 480 -28.66 -41.92 -1.77
CA GLU A 480 -29.52 -40.88 -1.16
C GLU A 480 -28.70 -39.81 -0.41
N GLY A 481 -27.48 -40.14 -0.09
CA GLY A 481 -26.57 -39.24 0.65
C GLY A 481 -26.17 -37.99 -0.07
N GLY A 482 -26.94 -37.66 -1.10
CA GLY A 482 -27.05 -36.37 -1.77
C GLY A 482 -25.95 -35.34 -1.49
N CYS A 483 -24.70 -35.71 -1.77
CA CYS A 483 -23.65 -34.74 -1.94
C CYS A 483 -23.86 -34.06 -3.30
N PRO A 484 -23.95 -32.73 -3.37
CA PRO A 484 -24.21 -32.02 -4.61
C PRO A 484 -23.09 -32.17 -5.63
#